data_55852e8ff99b6e442ad3532aa746906e
#
_entry.id   55852e8ff99b6e442ad3532aa746906e
#
_cell.length_a   1.000
_cell.length_b   1.000
_cell.length_c   1.000
_cell.angle_alpha   90.00
_cell.angle_beta   90.00
_cell.angle_gamma   90.00
#
_symmetry.space_group_name_H-M   'P 1'
#
loop_
_entity.id
_entity.type
_entity.pdbx_description
1 polymer ?
#
loop_
_entity_poly.entity_id
_entity_poly.type
_entity_poly.pdbx_seq_one_letter_code
_entity_poly.pdbx_strand_id
1 'polypeptide(L)'
;MPLQRKYRYPGSKPFVEAEKELFFGREDDVRRLSEMIRVEKLLVLYGRSGLGKSSLLNAGVIPALNETGDFDVCTIRFGSYQQEAEEYMPPITKTLRSIRIHRSKESFLRKIKKDTHSIWQSLKGIQIAEKLDKEFVLIFDQFEELFTYPDKDIRDFKEKLAEIISEKIPHEFRQELKKKMVDNPEILSKEEMELLYKPLKVKVVLAIRSDKMSLLNRLNQHIPTILQKVYELRPLKREQAEDAILNPAEIPNDYQ
;
A
#
# COMPACT_ATOMS: atom_id res chain seq x y z
N MET A 1 -14.53 -16.00 -26.29
CA MET A 1 -14.37 -15.87 -24.84
C MET A 1 -15.78 -15.80 -24.26
N PRO A 2 -16.14 -16.62 -23.26
CA PRO A 2 -17.43 -16.46 -22.60
C PRO A 2 -17.47 -15.10 -21.93
N LEU A 3 -18.52 -14.33 -22.18
CA LEU A 3 -18.82 -13.08 -21.51
C LEU A 3 -18.81 -13.32 -19.99
N GLN A 4 -17.87 -12.71 -19.28
CA GLN A 4 -17.81 -12.81 -17.84
C GLN A 4 -19.04 -12.05 -17.32
N ARG A 5 -20.02 -12.80 -16.81
CA ARG A 5 -21.26 -12.22 -16.28
C ARG A 5 -20.91 -11.29 -15.12
N LYS A 6 -21.19 -10.01 -15.27
CA LYS A 6 -21.06 -9.04 -14.20
C LYS A 6 -22.29 -9.13 -13.29
N TYR A 7 -22.08 -9.35 -12.02
CA TYR A 7 -23.15 -9.36 -11.01
C TYR A 7 -23.23 -7.99 -10.35
N ARG A 8 -24.43 -7.46 -10.15
CA ARG A 8 -24.66 -6.20 -9.40
C ARG A 8 -24.19 -6.30 -7.96
N TYR A 9 -24.27 -7.48 -7.39
CA TYR A 9 -23.90 -7.75 -6.00
C TYR A 9 -22.87 -8.88 -5.97
N PRO A 10 -21.61 -8.59 -5.62
CA PRO A 10 -20.52 -9.59 -5.65
C PRO A 10 -20.62 -10.63 -4.50
N GLY A 11 -21.66 -10.54 -3.63
CA GLY A 11 -21.84 -11.44 -2.50
C GLY A 11 -20.75 -11.25 -1.43
N SER A 12 -20.07 -12.34 -1.07
CA SER A 12 -18.98 -12.30 -0.07
C SER A 12 -17.64 -11.81 -0.61
N LYS A 13 -17.51 -11.62 -1.93
CA LYS A 13 -16.29 -11.10 -2.54
C LYS A 13 -16.20 -9.58 -2.36
N PRO A 14 -15.02 -9.01 -2.13
CA PRO A 14 -14.87 -7.56 -2.12
C PRO A 14 -15.10 -7.00 -3.52
N PHE A 15 -15.72 -5.84 -3.60
CA PHE A 15 -15.74 -5.05 -4.83
C PHE A 15 -14.31 -4.77 -5.31
N VAL A 16 -14.13 -4.74 -6.63
CA VAL A 16 -12.89 -4.34 -7.29
C VAL A 16 -13.03 -2.95 -7.93
N GLU A 17 -11.94 -2.32 -8.33
CA GLU A 17 -11.94 -0.99 -8.93
C GLU A 17 -12.85 -0.88 -10.17
N ALA A 18 -12.89 -1.92 -10.99
CA ALA A 18 -13.77 -1.99 -12.17
C ALA A 18 -15.26 -2.00 -11.86
N GLU A 19 -15.62 -2.20 -10.60
CA GLU A 19 -17.00 -2.25 -10.10
C GLU A 19 -17.36 -1.00 -9.28
N LYS A 20 -16.55 0.07 -9.34
CA LYS A 20 -16.74 1.30 -8.56
C LYS A 20 -18.11 1.92 -8.74
N GLU A 21 -18.70 1.80 -9.92
CA GLU A 21 -20.03 2.32 -10.25
C GLU A 21 -21.17 1.61 -9.50
N LEU A 22 -20.91 0.41 -8.97
CA LEU A 22 -21.86 -0.37 -8.17
C LEU A 22 -21.66 -0.20 -6.66
N PHE A 23 -20.69 0.59 -6.25
CA PHE A 23 -20.28 0.73 -4.84
C PHE A 23 -20.91 1.96 -4.20
N PHE A 24 -22.05 1.78 -3.53
CA PHE A 24 -22.84 2.84 -2.88
C PHE A 24 -22.91 2.70 -1.37
N GLY A 25 -23.36 3.77 -0.70
CA GLY A 25 -23.60 3.82 0.73
C GLY A 25 -22.36 4.03 1.59
N ARG A 26 -21.20 4.30 0.95
CA ARG A 26 -19.91 4.53 1.61
C ARG A 26 -19.23 5.83 1.20
N GLU A 27 -19.94 6.74 0.57
CA GLU A 27 -19.42 7.98 0.01
C GLU A 27 -18.72 8.84 1.07
N ASP A 28 -19.31 8.95 2.26
CA ASP A 28 -18.71 9.65 3.40
C ASP A 28 -17.42 8.99 3.90
N ASP A 29 -17.41 7.65 3.98
CA ASP A 29 -16.22 6.89 4.37
C ASP A 29 -15.10 7.07 3.32
N VAL A 30 -15.43 7.00 2.02
CA VAL A 30 -14.50 7.23 0.91
C VAL A 30 -13.90 8.62 1.00
N ARG A 31 -14.73 9.65 1.13
CA ARG A 31 -14.30 11.04 1.20
C ARG A 31 -13.36 11.27 2.38
N ARG A 32 -13.77 10.91 3.60
CA ARG A 32 -12.99 11.12 4.83
C ARG A 32 -11.67 10.36 4.81
N LEU A 33 -11.71 9.09 4.40
CA LEU A 33 -10.50 8.27 4.36
C LEU A 33 -9.51 8.80 3.31
N SER A 34 -9.99 9.24 2.14
CA SER A 34 -9.16 9.85 1.10
C SER A 34 -8.55 11.18 1.58
N GLU A 35 -9.30 12.02 2.28
CA GLU A 35 -8.79 13.26 2.90
C GLU A 35 -7.69 12.95 3.92
N MET A 36 -7.89 11.95 4.79
CA MET A 36 -6.87 11.53 5.75
C MET A 36 -5.60 11.01 5.07
N ILE A 37 -5.73 10.20 4.02
CA ILE A 37 -4.59 9.68 3.26
C ILE A 37 -3.78 10.82 2.62
N ARG A 38 -4.44 11.89 2.17
CA ARG A 38 -3.75 13.05 1.58
C ARG A 38 -2.85 13.77 2.59
N VAL A 39 -3.22 13.77 3.86
CA VAL A 39 -2.50 14.51 4.92
C VAL A 39 -1.52 13.62 5.67
N GLU A 40 -1.94 12.41 6.02
CA GLU A 40 -1.19 11.56 6.93
C GLU A 40 -0.18 10.66 6.20
N LYS A 41 1.00 10.45 6.80
CA LYS A 41 1.99 9.52 6.29
C LYS A 41 1.65 8.06 6.56
N LEU A 42 1.03 7.82 7.70
CA LEU A 42 0.66 6.49 8.16
C LEU A 42 -0.75 6.54 8.73
N LEU A 43 -1.60 5.70 8.20
CA LEU A 43 -2.99 5.59 8.60
C LEU A 43 -3.37 4.12 8.81
N VAL A 44 -4.07 3.85 9.90
CA VAL A 44 -4.64 2.54 10.16
C VAL A 44 -6.14 2.57 9.91
N LEU A 45 -6.61 1.81 8.93
CA LEU A 45 -8.02 1.51 8.70
C LEU A 45 -8.39 0.23 9.44
N TYR A 46 -9.29 0.31 10.41
CA TYR A 46 -9.73 -0.88 11.11
C TYR A 46 -11.25 -1.02 11.15
N GLY A 47 -11.72 -2.23 11.40
CA GLY A 47 -13.15 -2.58 11.48
C GLY A 47 -13.34 -4.08 11.55
N ARG A 48 -14.52 -4.51 11.96
CA ARG A 48 -14.85 -5.96 12.04
C ARG A 48 -14.69 -6.63 10.67
N SER A 49 -14.47 -7.94 10.69
CA SER A 49 -14.50 -8.75 9.46
C SER A 49 -15.86 -8.58 8.77
N GLY A 50 -15.88 -8.56 7.45
CA GLY A 50 -17.12 -8.45 6.67
C GLY A 50 -17.71 -7.04 6.53
N LEU A 51 -17.17 -6.00 7.19
CA LEU A 51 -17.67 -4.61 7.03
C LEU A 51 -17.32 -3.94 5.70
N GLY A 52 -16.57 -4.62 4.83
CA GLY A 52 -16.26 -4.11 3.51
C GLY A 52 -15.00 -3.23 3.44
N LYS A 53 -14.00 -3.38 4.34
CA LYS A 53 -12.73 -2.63 4.28
C LYS A 53 -12.04 -2.74 2.91
N SER A 54 -11.93 -3.96 2.38
CA SER A 54 -11.33 -4.19 1.06
C SER A 54 -12.15 -3.59 -0.07
N SER A 55 -13.48 -3.65 0.01
CA SER A 55 -14.38 -3.01 -0.96
C SER A 55 -14.24 -1.49 -0.93
N LEU A 56 -14.24 -0.90 0.30
CA LEU A 56 -14.04 0.54 0.48
C LEU A 56 -12.72 1.01 -0.13
N LEU A 57 -11.64 0.25 0.06
CA LEU A 57 -10.34 0.58 -0.52
C LEU A 57 -10.38 0.44 -2.05
N ASN A 58 -10.81 -0.73 -2.57
CA ASN A 58 -10.69 -1.03 -3.99
C ASN A 58 -11.67 -0.24 -4.87
N ALA A 59 -12.95 -0.15 -4.47
CA ALA A 59 -13.97 0.47 -5.29
C ALA A 59 -14.28 1.93 -4.92
N GLY A 60 -13.81 2.39 -3.75
CA GLY A 60 -14.02 3.76 -3.29
C GLY A 60 -12.73 4.58 -3.27
N VAL A 61 -11.82 4.28 -2.34
CA VAL A 61 -10.65 5.13 -2.03
C VAL A 61 -9.63 5.15 -3.16
N ILE A 62 -9.26 3.99 -3.72
CA ILE A 62 -8.28 3.90 -4.81
C ILE A 62 -8.73 4.69 -6.04
N PRO A 63 -9.96 4.51 -6.55
CA PRO A 63 -10.47 5.35 -7.64
C PRO A 63 -10.41 6.85 -7.32
N ALA A 64 -10.85 7.26 -6.11
CA ALA A 64 -10.85 8.66 -5.71
C ALA A 64 -9.43 9.28 -5.61
N LEU A 65 -8.42 8.49 -5.23
CA LEU A 65 -7.01 8.93 -5.24
C LEU A 65 -6.46 8.99 -6.67
N ASN A 66 -6.79 8.01 -7.52
CA ASN A 66 -6.34 7.95 -8.90
C ASN A 66 -6.87 9.13 -9.73
N GLU A 67 -8.11 9.57 -9.50
CA GLU A 67 -8.75 10.69 -10.19
C GLU A 67 -8.00 12.02 -10.00
N THR A 68 -7.28 12.21 -8.89
CA THR A 68 -6.51 13.44 -8.67
C THR A 68 -5.22 13.52 -9.48
N GLY A 69 -4.70 12.39 -9.91
CA GLY A 69 -3.44 12.30 -10.60
C GLY A 69 -2.18 12.51 -9.73
N ASP A 70 -2.34 12.84 -8.45
CA ASP A 70 -1.23 13.17 -7.52
C ASP A 70 -0.59 11.94 -6.89
N PHE A 71 -1.26 10.79 -6.95
CA PHE A 71 -0.87 9.58 -6.25
C PHE A 71 -0.54 8.43 -7.20
N ASP A 72 0.33 7.57 -6.73
CA ASP A 72 0.70 6.29 -7.31
C ASP A 72 0.35 5.21 -6.31
N VAL A 73 -0.81 4.57 -6.50
CA VAL A 73 -1.38 3.67 -5.50
C VAL A 73 -0.99 2.23 -5.78
N CYS A 74 -0.48 1.55 -4.76
CA CYS A 74 -0.12 0.13 -4.81
C CYS A 74 -0.78 -0.63 -3.67
N THR A 75 -1.57 -1.66 -3.99
CA THR A 75 -2.18 -2.55 -3.00
C THR A 75 -1.34 -3.79 -2.80
N ILE A 76 -1.06 -4.12 -1.55
CA ILE A 76 -0.28 -5.26 -1.12
C ILE A 76 -1.12 -6.16 -0.23
N ARG A 77 -1.11 -7.47 -0.51
CA ARG A 77 -1.66 -8.52 0.35
C ARG A 77 -0.61 -9.57 0.63
N PHE A 78 -0.44 -9.93 1.89
CA PHE A 78 0.54 -10.95 2.24
C PHE A 78 -0.01 -12.37 2.03
N GLY A 79 -1.29 -12.60 2.30
CA GLY A 79 -1.85 -13.94 2.49
C GLY A 79 -1.32 -14.58 3.78
N SER A 80 -2.09 -15.44 4.40
CA SER A 80 -1.65 -16.14 5.61
C SER A 80 -0.46 -17.03 5.29
N TYR A 81 0.51 -17.07 6.21
CA TYR A 81 1.65 -17.98 6.10
C TYR A 81 1.18 -19.44 6.12
N GLN A 82 1.70 -20.22 5.18
CA GLN A 82 1.49 -21.67 5.08
C GLN A 82 2.86 -22.35 5.07
N GLN A 83 3.13 -23.16 6.07
CA GLN A 83 4.43 -23.83 6.23
C GLN A 83 4.74 -24.82 5.11
N GLU A 84 3.70 -25.41 4.51
CA GLU A 84 3.79 -26.43 3.47
C GLU A 84 3.58 -25.85 2.04
N ALA A 85 3.60 -24.53 1.87
CA ALA A 85 3.44 -23.93 0.57
C ALA A 85 4.63 -24.31 -0.34
N GLU A 86 4.35 -24.77 -1.56
CA GLU A 86 5.39 -25.09 -2.56
C GLU A 86 6.33 -23.92 -2.84
N GLU A 87 5.84 -22.68 -2.74
CA GLU A 87 6.61 -21.45 -2.96
C GLU A 87 6.44 -20.51 -1.75
N TYR A 88 7.43 -20.50 -0.87
CA TYR A 88 7.49 -19.55 0.23
C TYR A 88 7.96 -18.19 -0.24
N MET A 89 7.16 -17.14 0.04
CA MET A 89 7.51 -15.77 -0.30
C MET A 89 7.42 -14.85 0.92
N PRO A 90 8.54 -14.29 1.40
CA PRO A 90 8.57 -13.37 2.52
C PRO A 90 7.74 -12.09 2.27
N PRO A 91 7.22 -11.42 3.31
CA PRO A 91 6.45 -10.17 3.17
C PRO A 91 7.16 -9.07 2.38
N ILE A 92 8.47 -8.92 2.57
CA ILE A 92 9.28 -7.96 1.79
C ILE A 92 9.21 -8.29 0.29
N THR A 93 9.40 -9.56 -0.07
CA THR A 93 9.38 -10.01 -1.48
C THR A 93 8.00 -9.79 -2.10
N LYS A 94 6.92 -10.09 -1.36
CA LYS A 94 5.55 -9.81 -1.81
C LYS A 94 5.32 -8.32 -2.04
N THR A 95 5.78 -7.48 -1.12
CA THR A 95 5.72 -6.02 -1.26
C THR A 95 6.48 -5.55 -2.50
N LEU A 96 7.70 -6.01 -2.68
CA LEU A 96 8.53 -5.64 -3.83
C LEU A 96 7.92 -6.12 -5.16
N ARG A 97 7.32 -7.30 -5.17
CA ARG A 97 6.61 -7.81 -6.34
C ARG A 97 5.43 -6.92 -6.70
N SER A 98 4.59 -6.54 -5.72
CA SER A 98 3.46 -5.64 -5.93
C SER A 98 3.89 -4.29 -6.48
N ILE A 99 4.95 -3.69 -5.93
CA ILE A 99 5.49 -2.40 -6.39
C ILE A 99 6.02 -2.48 -7.82
N ARG A 100 6.59 -3.63 -8.23
CA ARG A 100 7.31 -3.80 -9.50
C ARG A 100 6.47 -4.39 -10.64
N ILE A 101 5.21 -4.76 -10.41
CA ILE A 101 4.38 -5.56 -11.34
C ILE A 101 4.36 -5.03 -12.79
N HIS A 102 4.69 -3.79 -13.06
CA HIS A 102 4.78 -3.23 -14.41
C HIS A 102 5.96 -2.27 -14.60
N ARG A 103 7.00 -2.36 -13.74
CA ARG A 103 8.05 -1.35 -13.62
C ARG A 103 9.42 -2.00 -13.42
N SER A 104 10.15 -2.18 -14.50
CA SER A 104 11.49 -2.75 -14.48
C SER A 104 12.48 -1.82 -15.17
N LYS A 105 12.71 -0.61 -14.63
CA LYS A 105 13.80 0.22 -15.13
C LYS A 105 14.99 0.15 -14.18
N GLU A 106 16.18 -0.03 -14.76
CA GLU A 106 17.43 0.04 -13.99
C GLU A 106 17.68 1.48 -13.54
N SER A 107 17.95 1.64 -12.25
CA SER A 107 18.30 2.93 -11.67
C SER A 107 19.79 2.95 -11.33
N PHE A 108 20.42 4.13 -11.43
CA PHE A 108 21.81 4.35 -11.02
C PHE A 108 22.08 3.96 -9.55
N LEU A 109 21.03 3.82 -8.72
CA LEU A 109 21.16 3.37 -7.33
C LEU A 109 21.87 2.03 -7.20
N ARG A 110 21.82 1.19 -8.25
CA ARG A 110 22.55 -0.09 -8.29
C ARG A 110 24.09 0.09 -8.34
N LYS A 111 24.59 1.25 -8.78
CA LYS A 111 26.02 1.58 -8.70
C LYS A 111 26.48 1.60 -7.23
N ILE A 112 25.60 2.00 -6.33
CA ILE A 112 25.87 2.11 -4.90
C ILE A 112 25.64 0.79 -4.18
N LYS A 113 24.42 0.26 -4.28
CA LYS A 113 24.02 -0.99 -3.62
C LYS A 113 23.19 -1.85 -4.57
N LYS A 114 23.66 -3.08 -4.81
CA LYS A 114 22.96 -4.06 -5.66
C LYS A 114 21.75 -4.73 -4.95
N ASP A 115 21.36 -4.23 -3.79
CA ASP A 115 20.32 -4.83 -2.97
C ASP A 115 18.95 -4.80 -3.66
N THR A 116 18.36 -5.97 -3.77
CA THR A 116 17.03 -6.15 -4.37
C THR A 116 15.92 -6.22 -3.32
N HIS A 117 16.26 -6.18 -2.03
CA HIS A 117 15.33 -6.37 -0.90
C HIS A 117 14.94 -5.07 -0.18
N SER A 118 15.37 -3.91 -0.67
CA SER A 118 15.00 -2.62 -0.10
C SER A 118 13.75 -2.05 -0.76
N ILE A 119 12.68 -1.87 0.03
CA ILE A 119 11.45 -1.21 -0.41
C ILE A 119 11.76 0.23 -0.81
N TRP A 120 12.54 0.94 0.02
CA TRP A 120 12.98 2.32 -0.26
C TRP A 120 13.70 2.42 -1.60
N GLN A 121 14.69 1.55 -1.85
CA GLN A 121 15.48 1.59 -3.07
C GLN A 121 14.61 1.30 -4.31
N SER A 122 13.62 0.43 -4.18
CA SER A 122 12.68 0.14 -5.27
C SER A 122 11.80 1.33 -5.62
N LEU A 123 11.16 1.96 -4.62
CA LEU A 123 10.31 3.14 -4.82
C LEU A 123 11.14 4.33 -5.34
N LYS A 124 12.33 4.54 -4.76
CA LYS A 124 13.25 5.60 -5.19
C LYS A 124 13.73 5.38 -6.63
N GLY A 125 14.02 4.13 -6.98
CA GLY A 125 14.37 3.76 -8.35
C GLY A 125 13.27 4.08 -9.35
N ILE A 126 12.01 3.80 -9.01
CA ILE A 126 10.83 4.14 -9.83
C ILE A 126 10.69 5.65 -9.94
N GLN A 127 10.75 6.39 -8.82
CA GLN A 127 10.68 7.85 -8.80
C GLN A 127 11.69 8.47 -9.78
N ILE A 128 12.93 7.98 -9.75
CA ILE A 128 14.02 8.47 -10.62
C ILE A 128 13.77 8.08 -12.09
N ALA A 129 13.51 6.82 -12.36
CA ALA A 129 13.40 6.29 -13.71
C ALA A 129 12.21 6.85 -14.48
N GLU A 130 11.10 7.08 -13.80
CA GLU A 130 9.85 7.57 -14.39
C GLU A 130 9.68 9.08 -14.21
N LYS A 131 10.65 9.77 -13.58
CA LYS A 131 10.59 11.21 -13.24
C LYS A 131 9.29 11.58 -12.53
N LEU A 132 8.85 10.72 -11.62
CA LEU A 132 7.58 10.88 -10.92
C LEU A 132 7.63 12.04 -9.93
N ASP A 133 6.63 12.92 -10.02
CA ASP A 133 6.32 13.90 -8.97
C ASP A 133 5.20 13.43 -8.02
N LYS A 134 4.57 12.30 -8.35
CA LYS A 134 3.49 11.71 -7.56
C LYS A 134 3.98 11.15 -6.23
N GLU A 135 3.09 11.15 -5.24
CA GLU A 135 3.32 10.48 -3.97
C GLU A 135 2.92 9.01 -4.07
N PHE A 136 3.73 8.11 -3.55
CA PHE A 136 3.36 6.69 -3.46
C PHE A 136 2.36 6.48 -2.31
N VAL A 137 1.32 5.70 -2.56
CA VAL A 137 0.40 5.23 -1.52
C VAL A 137 0.45 3.71 -1.47
N LEU A 138 1.05 3.16 -0.41
CA LEU A 138 1.12 1.73 -0.18
C LEU A 138 -0.03 1.30 0.73
N ILE A 139 -0.97 0.54 0.19
CA ILE A 139 -2.12 0.01 0.91
C ILE A 139 -1.87 -1.46 1.24
N PHE A 140 -1.66 -1.76 2.50
CA PHE A 140 -1.55 -3.14 3.00
C PHE A 140 -2.92 -3.60 3.45
N ASP A 141 -3.60 -4.37 2.60
CA ASP A 141 -4.92 -4.94 2.92
C ASP A 141 -4.76 -6.29 3.65
N GLN A 142 -5.59 -6.52 4.66
CA GLN A 142 -5.51 -7.67 5.57
C GLN A 142 -4.13 -7.75 6.27
N PHE A 143 -3.68 -6.61 6.82
CA PHE A 143 -2.34 -6.47 7.41
C PHE A 143 -2.07 -7.43 8.57
N GLU A 144 -3.11 -7.93 9.24
CA GLU A 144 -3.00 -8.96 10.26
C GLU A 144 -2.30 -10.23 9.80
N GLU A 145 -2.33 -10.54 8.51
CA GLU A 145 -1.68 -11.71 7.93
C GLU A 145 -0.16 -11.67 8.04
N LEU A 146 0.44 -10.47 8.11
CA LEU A 146 1.87 -10.30 8.41
C LEU A 146 2.29 -11.09 9.66
N PHE A 147 1.45 -11.10 10.68
CA PHE A 147 1.79 -11.68 11.98
C PHE A 147 1.67 -13.20 12.02
N THR A 148 1.30 -13.83 10.90
CA THR A 148 1.33 -15.29 10.74
C THR A 148 2.69 -15.79 10.25
N TYR A 149 3.55 -14.90 9.75
CA TYR A 149 4.87 -15.21 9.22
C TYR A 149 5.91 -15.46 10.34
N PRO A 150 7.04 -16.11 10.02
CA PRO A 150 8.14 -16.27 10.97
C PRO A 150 8.63 -14.94 11.54
N ASP A 151 9.02 -14.92 12.82
CA ASP A 151 9.45 -13.69 13.51
C ASP A 151 10.61 -12.96 12.82
N LYS A 152 11.49 -13.68 12.14
CA LYS A 152 12.56 -13.08 11.33
C LYS A 152 11.99 -12.22 10.24
N ASP A 153 11.06 -12.74 9.45
CA ASP A 153 10.48 -12.02 8.32
C ASP A 153 9.62 -10.83 8.76
N ILE A 154 8.95 -10.97 9.91
CA ILE A 154 8.22 -9.86 10.53
C ILE A 154 9.20 -8.76 10.94
N ARG A 155 10.35 -9.08 11.55
CA ARG A 155 11.37 -8.08 11.93
C ARG A 155 11.92 -7.36 10.71
N ASP A 156 12.37 -8.13 9.72
CA ASP A 156 12.95 -7.59 8.49
C ASP A 156 11.95 -6.64 7.80
N PHE A 157 10.67 -7.04 7.74
CA PHE A 157 9.63 -6.21 7.16
C PHE A 157 9.40 -4.91 7.93
N LYS A 158 9.34 -4.97 9.29
CA LYS A 158 9.15 -3.79 10.14
C LYS A 158 10.23 -2.74 9.92
N GLU A 159 11.49 -3.18 9.85
CA GLU A 159 12.64 -2.29 9.60
C GLU A 159 12.50 -1.59 8.25
N LYS A 160 12.16 -2.33 7.19
CA LYS A 160 11.99 -1.77 5.84
C LYS A 160 10.76 -0.87 5.73
N LEU A 161 9.68 -1.16 6.47
CA LEU A 161 8.52 -0.28 6.57
C LEU A 161 8.86 1.03 7.29
N ALA A 162 9.60 0.96 8.40
CA ALA A 162 10.06 2.15 9.13
C ALA A 162 10.99 3.02 8.29
N GLU A 163 11.88 2.42 7.48
CA GLU A 163 12.75 3.15 6.55
C GLU A 163 11.96 4.05 5.59
N ILE A 164 10.88 3.54 4.99
CA ILE A 164 10.08 4.33 4.02
C ILE A 164 9.23 5.41 4.70
N ILE A 165 8.72 5.15 5.92
CA ILE A 165 7.94 6.13 6.69
C ILE A 165 8.83 7.29 7.17
N SER A 166 10.12 7.03 7.44
CA SER A 166 11.05 8.06 7.93
C SER A 166 11.44 9.11 6.89
N GLU A 167 11.14 8.89 5.60
CA GLU A 167 11.51 9.74 4.44
C GLU A 167 13.01 10.02 4.29
N LYS A 168 13.85 9.37 5.08
CA LYS A 168 15.30 9.52 5.03
C LYS A 168 15.92 8.44 4.15
N ILE A 169 17.04 8.77 3.52
CA ILE A 169 17.84 7.73 2.87
C ILE A 169 18.27 6.71 3.93
N PRO A 170 18.01 5.40 3.73
CA PRO A 170 18.32 4.37 4.70
C PRO A 170 19.81 4.41 5.12
N HIS A 171 20.07 4.13 6.39
CA HIS A 171 21.40 4.21 6.97
C HIS A 171 22.41 3.33 6.23
N GLU A 172 22.04 2.09 5.91
CA GLU A 172 22.87 1.17 5.15
C GLU A 172 23.25 1.71 3.77
N PHE A 173 22.27 2.30 3.07
CA PHE A 173 22.51 2.88 1.74
C PHE A 173 23.46 4.07 1.84
N ARG A 174 23.32 4.93 2.86
CA ARG A 174 24.23 6.07 3.09
C ARG A 174 25.65 5.63 3.42
N GLN A 175 25.81 4.57 4.20
CA GLN A 175 27.14 4.02 4.50
C GLN A 175 27.82 3.49 3.24
N GLU A 176 27.08 2.75 2.42
CA GLU A 176 27.63 2.19 1.19
C GLU A 176 27.99 3.28 0.18
N LEU A 177 27.15 4.33 0.07
CA LEU A 177 27.43 5.50 -0.75
C LEU A 177 28.73 6.17 -0.30
N LYS A 178 28.90 6.41 1.02
CA LYS A 178 30.13 7.02 1.57
C LYS A 178 31.38 6.20 1.23
N LYS A 179 31.35 4.88 1.41
CA LYS A 179 32.47 4.00 1.05
C LYS A 179 32.85 4.16 -0.41
N LYS A 180 31.85 4.04 -1.31
CA LYS A 180 32.11 4.13 -2.74
C LYS A 180 32.59 5.50 -3.20
N MET A 181 32.16 6.57 -2.55
CA MET A 181 32.64 7.93 -2.83
C MET A 181 34.09 8.14 -2.37
N VAL A 182 34.56 7.40 -1.38
CA VAL A 182 36.00 7.42 -1.01
C VAL A 182 36.83 6.81 -2.13
N ASP A 183 36.41 5.69 -2.70
CA ASP A 183 37.12 4.98 -3.77
C ASP A 183 36.96 5.70 -5.13
N ASN A 184 35.78 6.28 -5.38
CA ASN A 184 35.45 7.03 -6.60
C ASN A 184 34.56 8.22 -6.27
N PRO A 185 35.10 9.44 -6.08
CA PRO A 185 34.35 10.64 -5.75
C PRO A 185 33.28 11.02 -6.80
N GLU A 186 33.48 10.62 -8.05
CA GLU A 186 32.57 10.90 -9.17
C GLU A 186 31.65 9.74 -9.51
N ILE A 187 31.41 8.79 -8.58
CA ILE A 187 30.56 7.62 -8.82
C ILE A 187 29.13 7.99 -9.20
N LEU A 188 28.65 9.16 -8.73
CA LEU A 188 27.38 9.77 -9.11
C LEU A 188 27.63 11.15 -9.73
N SER A 189 26.93 11.49 -10.82
CA SER A 189 26.91 12.83 -11.36
C SER A 189 26.19 13.80 -10.41
N LYS A 190 26.30 15.12 -10.68
CA LYS A 190 25.57 16.14 -9.91
C LYS A 190 24.06 15.92 -10.00
N GLU A 191 23.55 15.64 -11.20
CA GLU A 191 22.13 15.36 -11.44
C GLU A 191 21.67 14.08 -10.71
N GLU A 192 22.49 13.01 -10.71
CA GLU A 192 22.20 11.78 -9.96
C GLU A 192 22.16 12.04 -8.45
N MET A 193 23.02 12.91 -7.92
CA MET A 193 23.02 13.32 -6.52
C MET A 193 21.74 14.13 -6.18
N GLU A 194 21.35 15.09 -7.00
CA GLU A 194 20.11 15.86 -6.81
C GLU A 194 18.88 14.93 -6.79
N LEU A 195 18.79 14.00 -7.74
CA LEU A 195 17.73 13.01 -7.80
C LEU A 195 17.73 12.08 -6.57
N LEU A 196 18.90 11.67 -6.08
CA LEU A 196 19.04 10.86 -4.87
C LEU A 196 18.48 11.58 -3.64
N TYR A 197 18.84 12.88 -3.49
CA TYR A 197 18.41 13.68 -2.34
C TYR A 197 16.99 14.27 -2.47
N LYS A 198 16.36 14.23 -3.66
CA LYS A 198 14.94 14.58 -3.79
C LYS A 198 14.12 13.72 -2.83
N PRO A 199 13.26 14.28 -1.96
CA PRO A 199 12.48 13.49 -1.00
C PRO A 199 11.65 12.40 -1.69
N LEU A 200 11.63 11.21 -1.09
CA LEU A 200 10.72 10.14 -1.47
C LEU A 200 9.45 10.29 -0.63
N LYS A 201 8.36 10.72 -1.25
CA LYS A 201 7.07 10.88 -0.59
C LYS A 201 6.31 9.56 -0.63
N VAL A 202 6.08 8.98 0.53
CA VAL A 202 5.34 7.71 0.69
C VAL A 202 4.31 7.85 1.79
N LYS A 203 3.11 7.41 1.49
CA LYS A 203 2.00 7.25 2.43
C LYS A 203 1.72 5.76 2.61
N VAL A 204 1.39 5.37 3.82
CA VAL A 204 1.14 3.97 4.17
C VAL A 204 -0.24 3.84 4.80
N VAL A 205 -1.05 2.95 4.27
CA VAL A 205 -2.36 2.58 4.84
C VAL A 205 -2.31 1.12 5.26
N LEU A 206 -2.59 0.86 6.53
CA LEU A 206 -2.68 -0.50 7.07
C LEU A 206 -4.14 -0.84 7.34
N ALA A 207 -4.74 -1.70 6.53
CA ALA A 207 -6.11 -2.16 6.76
C ALA A 207 -6.07 -3.46 7.57
N ILE A 208 -6.68 -3.44 8.76
CA ILE A 208 -6.62 -4.52 9.74
C ILE A 208 -7.99 -4.79 10.37
N ARG A 209 -8.21 -6.01 10.82
CA ARG A 209 -9.40 -6.38 11.62
C ARG A 209 -9.32 -5.77 13.01
N SER A 210 -10.45 -5.30 13.54
CA SER A 210 -10.52 -4.68 14.87
C SER A 210 -10.07 -5.62 15.99
N ASP A 211 -10.37 -6.92 15.91
CA ASP A 211 -9.94 -7.93 16.88
C ASP A 211 -8.42 -8.26 16.82
N LYS A 212 -7.73 -7.76 15.80
CA LYS A 212 -6.28 -7.93 15.58
C LYS A 212 -5.47 -6.66 15.76
N MET A 213 -6.10 -5.54 16.09
CA MET A 213 -5.39 -4.24 16.25
C MET A 213 -4.25 -4.29 17.28
N SER A 214 -4.39 -5.08 18.33
CA SER A 214 -3.33 -5.24 19.34
C SER A 214 -2.01 -5.74 18.76
N LEU A 215 -2.03 -6.45 17.63
CA LEU A 215 -0.83 -6.92 16.94
C LEU A 215 0.04 -5.77 16.43
N LEU A 216 -0.55 -4.59 16.14
CA LEU A 216 0.19 -3.41 15.72
C LEU A 216 1.16 -2.91 16.80
N ASN A 217 0.92 -3.20 18.08
CA ASN A 217 1.88 -2.88 19.15
C ASN A 217 3.25 -3.53 18.93
N ARG A 218 3.32 -4.63 18.18
CA ARG A 218 4.58 -5.26 17.79
C ARG A 218 5.43 -4.40 16.85
N LEU A 219 4.87 -3.33 16.26
CA LEU A 219 5.58 -2.38 15.40
C LEU A 219 6.05 -1.13 16.17
N ASN A 220 5.56 -0.85 17.38
CA ASN A 220 5.82 0.39 18.13
C ASN A 220 7.29 0.72 18.27
N GLN A 221 8.17 -0.28 18.42
CA GLN A 221 9.61 -0.08 18.56
C GLN A 221 10.24 0.60 17.33
N HIS A 222 9.75 0.27 16.13
CA HIS A 222 10.25 0.78 14.86
C HIS A 222 9.41 1.94 14.33
N ILE A 223 8.13 1.97 14.67
CA ILE A 223 7.14 2.94 14.20
C ILE A 223 6.32 3.43 15.40
N PRO A 224 6.84 4.34 16.23
CA PRO A 224 6.13 4.81 17.44
C PRO A 224 4.80 5.49 17.14
N THR A 225 4.61 5.96 15.92
CA THR A 225 3.40 6.66 15.46
C THR A 225 2.30 5.74 14.93
N ILE A 226 2.48 4.40 15.00
CA ILE A 226 1.63 3.40 14.33
C ILE A 226 0.13 3.53 14.62
N LEU A 227 -0.26 3.96 15.80
CA LEU A 227 -1.66 4.09 16.22
C LEU A 227 -2.10 5.56 16.40
N GLN A 228 -1.31 6.55 15.97
CA GLN A 228 -1.67 7.96 16.13
C GLN A 228 -2.83 8.37 15.23
N LYS A 229 -2.89 7.82 14.04
CA LYS A 229 -3.93 8.13 13.05
C LYS A 229 -4.67 6.86 12.67
N VAL A 230 -5.92 6.80 13.07
CA VAL A 230 -6.76 5.62 12.88
C VAL A 230 -8.12 6.02 12.30
N TYR A 231 -8.68 5.17 11.47
CA TYR A 231 -10.03 5.30 10.93
C TYR A 231 -10.81 4.02 11.22
N GLU A 232 -11.91 4.14 11.96
CA GLU A 232 -12.81 3.03 12.25
C GLU A 232 -13.88 2.91 11.17
N LEU A 233 -13.89 1.82 10.41
CA LEU A 233 -15.00 1.50 9.53
C LEU A 233 -16.12 0.86 10.34
N ARG A 234 -17.24 1.56 10.45
CA ARG A 234 -18.44 1.14 11.17
C ARG A 234 -19.45 0.45 10.25
N PRO A 235 -20.41 -0.30 10.82
CA PRO A 235 -21.54 -0.81 10.05
C PRO A 235 -22.27 0.33 9.32
N LEU A 236 -22.84 0.03 8.15
CA LEU A 236 -23.69 0.96 7.43
C LEU A 236 -24.87 1.35 8.31
N LYS A 237 -25.23 2.63 8.28
CA LYS A 237 -26.52 3.10 8.80
C LYS A 237 -27.63 2.63 7.86
N ARG A 238 -28.90 2.71 8.31
CA ARG A 238 -30.05 2.26 7.54
C ARG A 238 -30.11 2.90 6.14
N GLU A 239 -30.00 4.22 6.06
CA GLU A 239 -30.00 4.96 4.80
C GLU A 239 -28.88 4.51 3.86
N GLN A 240 -27.66 4.38 4.39
CA GLN A 240 -26.51 3.90 3.64
C GLN A 240 -26.68 2.46 3.13
N ALA A 241 -27.34 1.60 3.93
CA ALA A 241 -27.63 0.24 3.53
C ALA A 241 -28.72 0.20 2.44
N GLU A 242 -29.72 1.07 2.54
CA GLU A 242 -30.74 1.26 1.50
C GLU A 242 -30.10 1.71 0.18
N ASP A 243 -29.21 2.71 0.21
CA ASP A 243 -28.44 3.15 -0.97
C ASP A 243 -27.60 2.02 -1.58
N ALA A 244 -26.90 1.25 -0.75
CA ALA A 244 -26.08 0.14 -1.21
C ALA A 244 -26.87 -1.00 -1.85
N ILE A 245 -28.18 -1.11 -1.57
CA ILE A 245 -29.05 -2.13 -2.12
C ILE A 245 -29.82 -1.60 -3.35
N LEU A 246 -30.36 -0.39 -3.26
CA LEU A 246 -31.28 0.13 -4.29
C LEU A 246 -30.54 0.74 -5.49
N ASN A 247 -29.51 1.58 -5.23
CA ASN A 247 -28.85 2.30 -6.30
C ASN A 247 -28.17 1.41 -7.35
N PRO A 248 -27.50 0.28 -7.00
CA PRO A 248 -27.00 -0.63 -8.01
C PRO A 248 -28.08 -1.21 -8.91
N ALA A 249 -29.31 -1.40 -8.38
CA ALA A 249 -30.44 -1.94 -9.16
C ALA A 249 -30.96 -0.96 -10.23
N GLU A 250 -30.79 0.34 -10.00
CA GLU A 250 -31.24 1.41 -10.91
C GLU A 250 -30.25 1.67 -12.07
N ILE A 251 -29.03 1.15 -11.99
CA ILE A 251 -28.03 1.33 -13.06
C ILE A 251 -28.49 0.53 -14.30
N PRO A 252 -28.77 1.22 -15.43
CA PRO A 252 -29.16 0.55 -16.67
C PRO A 252 -27.94 -0.13 -17.29
N ASN A 253 -27.83 -1.43 -17.17
CA ASN A 253 -26.77 -2.22 -17.78
C ASN A 253 -27.14 -3.71 -17.82
N ASP A 254 -26.40 -4.50 -18.63
CA ASP A 254 -26.48 -5.95 -18.75
C ASP A 254 -25.97 -6.73 -17.52
N TYR A 255 -26.08 -6.16 -16.34
CA TYR A 255 -25.77 -6.84 -15.07
C TYR A 255 -26.90 -7.84 -14.75
N GLN A 256 -26.55 -9.02 -14.30
CA GLN A 256 -27.48 -10.01 -13.73
C GLN A 256 -27.61 -9.84 -12.23
#